data_10410581442705d8a626d53a741660f2
#
_entry.id   10410581442705d8a626d53a741660f2
#
_cell.length_a   1.000
_cell.length_b   1.000
_cell.length_c   1.000
_cell.angle_alpha   90.00
_cell.angle_beta   90.00
_cell.angle_gamma   90.00
#
_symmetry.space_group_name_H-M   'P 1'
#
loop_
_entity.id
_entity.type
_entity.pdbx_description
1 polymer ?
#
loop_
_entity_poly.entity_id
_entity_poly.type
_entity_poly.pdbx_seq_one_letter_code
_entity_poly.pdbx_strand_id
1 'polypeptide(L)'
;MPSAKATTTAAATLGLTALLLVGPAPAASAADPDAHVTSTAALADIDYGTWRRDVAAVVAEARPYIEERSEDAGREKQAIVLDIDNSSLETDFHPFWELPTPAIPEVRELVRDAHGRGVAVFFVTARPGIIHSLTDWNLKQTGYPVDGLYVRSLPDLFAEVSAYKTQKRAEIEAKGYTIIANIGNNTTDLVGGHAERTFKLPDYGGKLS
;
A
#
# COMPACT_ATOMS: atom_id res chain seq x y z
N MET A 1 40.99 -68.91 -5.47
CA MET A 1 42.45 -68.73 -5.55
C MET A 1 42.76 -67.88 -6.77
N PRO A 2 43.71 -67.03 -6.75
CA PRO A 2 44.43 -66.27 -5.73
C PRO A 2 44.25 -64.75 -6.02
N SER A 3 44.73 -63.82 -5.39
CA SER A 3 45.89 -63.44 -4.63
C SER A 3 45.75 -62.00 -4.17
N ALA A 4 46.08 -61.81 -2.94
CA ALA A 4 46.13 -60.44 -2.34
C ALA A 4 47.40 -59.73 -2.87
N LYS A 5 47.27 -58.40 -3.05
CA LYS A 5 48.41 -57.47 -3.01
C LYS A 5 48.11 -56.34 -2.05
N ALA A 6 48.84 -56.34 -0.98
CA ALA A 6 48.90 -55.22 -0.05
C ALA A 6 49.65 -54.04 -0.67
N THR A 7 49.18 -52.85 -0.46
CA THR A 7 49.96 -51.63 -0.73
C THR A 7 49.90 -50.71 0.51
N THR A 8 51.06 -50.33 0.92
CA THR A 8 51.50 -49.66 2.12
C THR A 8 50.99 -48.25 2.19
N THR A 9 50.47 -47.90 3.37
CA THR A 9 50.02 -46.56 3.74
C THR A 9 51.21 -45.69 4.14
N ALA A 10 51.38 -44.54 3.49
CA ALA A 10 52.28 -43.49 3.97
C ALA A 10 51.41 -42.41 4.64
N ALA A 11 51.58 -42.22 5.94
CA ALA A 11 50.99 -41.17 6.70
C ALA A 11 51.79 -39.87 6.50
N ALA A 12 51.14 -38.86 5.96
CA ALA A 12 51.64 -37.48 5.93
C ALA A 12 50.84 -36.65 6.92
N THR A 13 51.46 -36.31 8.03
CA THR A 13 50.98 -35.37 9.01
C THR A 13 51.11 -33.95 8.46
N LEU A 14 50.00 -33.31 8.10
CA LEU A 14 49.92 -31.87 7.83
C LEU A 14 49.40 -31.15 9.06
N GLY A 15 50.27 -30.35 9.65
CA GLY A 15 49.90 -29.44 10.73
C GLY A 15 48.99 -28.33 10.24
N LEU A 16 47.81 -28.27 10.83
CA LEU A 16 46.82 -27.21 10.56
C LEU A 16 47.06 -26.06 11.53
N THR A 17 47.75 -25.01 11.09
CA THR A 17 47.81 -23.73 11.77
C THR A 17 46.52 -22.98 11.49
N ALA A 18 45.62 -22.95 12.46
CA ALA A 18 44.41 -22.12 12.42
C ALA A 18 44.79 -20.65 12.61
N LEU A 19 44.76 -19.88 11.53
CA LEU A 19 44.80 -18.41 11.57
C LEU A 19 43.40 -17.88 11.88
N LEU A 20 43.16 -17.45 13.11
CA LEU A 20 41.96 -16.75 13.51
C LEU A 20 41.94 -15.34 12.86
N LEU A 21 41.27 -15.22 11.74
CA LEU A 21 40.87 -13.91 11.18
C LEU A 21 39.72 -13.39 12.01
N VAL A 22 40.01 -12.53 12.98
CA VAL A 22 39.02 -11.68 13.62
C VAL A 22 38.63 -10.60 12.60
N GLY A 23 37.54 -10.87 11.85
CA GLY A 23 36.89 -9.86 11.04
C GLY A 23 36.13 -8.86 11.94
N PRO A 24 36.09 -7.57 11.60
CA PRO A 24 35.26 -6.63 12.36
C PRO A 24 33.81 -7.06 12.27
N ALA A 25 33.13 -7.14 13.42
CA ALA A 25 31.69 -7.35 13.51
C ALA A 25 30.96 -6.23 12.73
N PRO A 26 29.90 -6.55 11.98
CA PRO A 26 29.08 -5.50 11.41
C PRO A 26 28.52 -4.66 12.57
N ALA A 27 28.84 -3.37 12.55
CA ALA A 27 28.25 -2.41 13.45
C ALA A 27 26.73 -2.48 13.27
N ALA A 28 26.00 -2.81 14.34
CA ALA A 28 24.57 -2.63 14.37
C ALA A 28 24.29 -1.16 14.06
N SER A 29 23.65 -0.92 12.91
CA SER A 29 23.18 0.42 12.57
C SER A 29 22.16 0.78 13.63
N ALA A 30 22.56 1.68 14.54
CA ALA A 30 21.63 2.29 15.47
C ALA A 30 20.53 2.96 14.61
N ALA A 31 19.28 2.60 14.85
CA ALA A 31 18.14 3.30 14.28
C ALA A 31 18.32 4.78 14.62
N ASP A 32 18.35 5.60 13.58
CA ASP A 32 18.57 7.03 13.71
C ASP A 32 17.38 7.64 14.46
N PRO A 33 17.56 8.18 15.67
CA PRO A 33 16.47 8.78 16.44
C PRO A 33 15.90 10.03 15.75
N ASP A 34 16.62 10.58 14.76
CA ASP A 34 16.18 11.76 14.00
C ASP A 34 15.20 11.42 12.86
N ALA A 35 15.00 10.14 12.49
CA ALA A 35 14.07 9.75 11.44
C ALA A 35 12.62 10.12 11.76
N HIS A 36 12.22 10.05 13.03
CA HIS A 36 10.89 10.48 13.48
C HIS A 36 10.73 12.01 13.55
N VAL A 37 11.81 12.73 13.83
CA VAL A 37 11.79 14.21 13.90
C VAL A 37 11.72 14.80 12.49
N THR A 38 12.37 14.15 11.51
CA THR A 38 12.34 14.61 10.10
C THR A 38 10.94 14.45 9.49
N SER A 39 10.20 13.39 9.84
CA SER A 39 8.82 13.18 9.37
C SER A 39 7.88 14.27 9.88
N THR A 40 7.92 14.59 11.17
CA THR A 40 7.07 15.63 11.77
C THR A 40 7.41 17.03 11.26
N ALA A 41 8.70 17.32 11.03
CA ALA A 41 9.13 18.62 10.47
C ALA A 41 8.75 18.76 8.98
N ALA A 42 8.74 17.65 8.22
CA ALA A 42 8.32 17.65 6.81
C ALA A 42 6.82 17.90 6.64
N LEU A 43 6.00 17.44 7.58
CA LEU A 43 4.55 17.69 7.61
C LEU A 43 4.22 19.13 8.00
N ALA A 44 5.05 19.80 8.83
CA ALA A 44 4.85 21.19 9.23
C ALA A 44 4.87 22.19 8.05
N ASP A 45 5.41 21.79 6.90
CA ASP A 45 5.48 22.62 5.69
C ASP A 45 4.29 22.45 4.73
N ILE A 46 3.37 21.47 4.98
CA ILE A 46 2.20 21.26 4.13
C ILE A 46 0.99 21.89 4.77
N ASP A 47 0.54 23.01 4.19
CA ASP A 47 -0.69 23.66 4.63
C ASP A 47 -1.91 22.78 4.30
N TYR A 48 -2.68 22.42 5.32
CA TYR A 48 -3.89 21.61 5.20
C TYR A 48 -4.89 22.17 4.19
N GLY A 49 -5.09 23.51 4.20
CA GLY A 49 -6.01 24.16 3.25
C GLY A 49 -5.51 24.05 1.80
N THR A 50 -4.20 24.08 1.57
CA THR A 50 -3.60 23.87 0.27
C THR A 50 -3.78 22.42 -0.18
N TRP A 51 -3.44 21.46 0.67
CA TRP A 51 -3.64 20.05 0.38
C TRP A 51 -5.11 19.73 0.03
N ARG A 52 -6.07 20.26 0.78
CA ARG A 52 -7.50 20.06 0.49
C ARG A 52 -7.91 20.62 -0.87
N ARG A 53 -7.40 21.79 -1.26
CA ARG A 53 -7.66 22.36 -2.60
C ARG A 53 -7.08 21.49 -3.71
N ASP A 54 -5.87 20.98 -3.51
CA ASP A 54 -5.19 20.13 -4.50
C ASP A 54 -5.90 18.78 -4.64
N VAL A 55 -6.36 18.18 -3.53
CA VAL A 55 -7.23 16.99 -3.56
C VAL A 55 -8.52 17.28 -4.31
N ALA A 56 -9.19 18.39 -4.01
CA ALA A 56 -10.44 18.78 -4.68
C ALA A 56 -10.24 18.96 -6.19
N ALA A 57 -9.08 19.46 -6.63
CA ALA A 57 -8.77 19.59 -8.06
C ALA A 57 -8.69 18.22 -8.76
N VAL A 58 -8.02 17.22 -8.15
CA VAL A 58 -7.96 15.85 -8.69
C VAL A 58 -9.35 15.21 -8.71
N VAL A 59 -10.15 15.40 -7.65
CA VAL A 59 -11.53 14.89 -7.61
C VAL A 59 -12.40 15.53 -8.69
N ALA A 60 -12.23 16.83 -8.94
CA ALA A 60 -12.94 17.53 -10.02
C ALA A 60 -12.58 16.99 -11.41
N GLU A 61 -11.35 16.52 -11.61
CA GLU A 61 -10.94 15.81 -12.85
C GLU A 61 -11.53 14.40 -12.91
N ALA A 62 -11.55 13.68 -11.79
CA ALA A 62 -12.03 12.30 -11.73
C ALA A 62 -13.55 12.18 -11.91
N ARG A 63 -14.31 13.13 -11.36
CA ARG A 63 -15.77 13.08 -11.27
C ARG A 63 -16.44 12.88 -12.63
N PRO A 64 -16.25 13.72 -13.66
CA PRO A 64 -16.94 13.56 -14.94
C PRO A 64 -16.63 12.21 -15.62
N TYR A 65 -15.41 11.73 -15.51
CA TYR A 65 -15.02 10.43 -16.04
C TYR A 65 -15.76 9.28 -15.32
N ILE A 66 -15.79 9.31 -13.99
CA ILE A 66 -16.44 8.26 -13.19
C ILE A 66 -17.96 8.31 -13.40
N GLU A 67 -18.55 9.49 -13.52
CA GLU A 67 -19.99 9.66 -13.79
C GLU A 67 -20.36 9.08 -15.16
N GLU A 68 -19.64 9.44 -16.22
CA GLU A 68 -19.84 8.91 -17.57
C GLU A 68 -19.66 7.38 -17.59
N ARG A 69 -18.54 6.90 -17.02
CA ARG A 69 -18.22 5.49 -17.07
C ARG A 69 -19.19 4.63 -16.25
N SER A 70 -19.78 5.18 -15.18
CA SER A 70 -20.73 4.49 -14.32
C SER A 70 -22.15 4.36 -14.93
N GLU A 71 -22.45 4.98 -16.09
CA GLU A 71 -23.69 4.76 -16.82
C GLU A 71 -23.86 3.30 -17.24
N ASP A 72 -22.76 2.57 -17.41
CA ASP A 72 -22.73 1.15 -17.75
C ASP A 72 -22.73 0.19 -16.56
N ALA A 73 -22.79 0.70 -15.31
CA ALA A 73 -22.73 -0.13 -14.11
C ALA A 73 -23.86 -1.18 -13.99
N GLY A 74 -24.97 -0.99 -14.69
CA GLY A 74 -26.04 -1.99 -14.80
C GLY A 74 -25.75 -3.12 -15.81
N ARG A 75 -24.74 -3.00 -16.65
CA ARG A 75 -24.40 -3.97 -17.71
C ARG A 75 -23.13 -4.76 -17.40
N GLU A 76 -22.24 -4.24 -16.58
CA GLU A 76 -21.01 -4.88 -16.14
C GLU A 76 -20.76 -4.61 -14.65
N LYS A 77 -20.02 -5.50 -13.99
CA LYS A 77 -19.60 -5.27 -12.61
C LYS A 77 -18.44 -4.27 -12.60
N GLN A 78 -18.74 -3.04 -12.25
CA GLN A 78 -17.75 -1.98 -12.15
C GLN A 78 -17.24 -1.83 -10.72
N ALA A 79 -15.99 -1.40 -10.58
CA ALA A 79 -15.37 -1.10 -9.30
C ALA A 79 -14.52 0.16 -9.34
N ILE A 80 -14.43 0.84 -8.20
CA ILE A 80 -13.39 1.83 -7.90
C ILE A 80 -12.49 1.22 -6.83
N VAL A 81 -11.19 1.35 -7.00
CA VAL A 81 -10.17 0.96 -6.02
C VAL A 81 -9.57 2.22 -5.41
N LEU A 82 -9.44 2.25 -4.09
CA LEU A 82 -8.84 3.36 -3.35
C LEU A 82 -7.74 2.86 -2.40
N ASP A 83 -6.72 3.68 -2.24
CA ASP A 83 -5.86 3.65 -1.07
C ASP A 83 -6.54 4.36 0.12
N ILE A 84 -5.98 4.22 1.31
CA ILE A 84 -6.58 4.75 2.55
C ILE A 84 -5.87 6.00 3.05
N ASP A 85 -4.57 5.86 3.37
CA ASP A 85 -3.83 6.91 4.07
C ASP A 85 -3.59 8.12 3.16
N ASN A 86 -4.07 9.29 3.57
CA ASN A 86 -4.05 10.53 2.78
C ASN A 86 -4.68 10.41 1.38
N SER A 87 -5.44 9.34 1.16
CA SER A 87 -6.21 9.08 -0.07
C SER A 87 -7.70 9.03 0.19
N SER A 88 -8.12 8.39 1.28
CA SER A 88 -9.51 8.31 1.74
C SER A 88 -9.70 8.91 3.13
N LEU A 89 -8.71 8.75 3.99
CA LEU A 89 -8.67 9.30 5.34
C LEU A 89 -7.54 10.34 5.46
N GLU A 90 -7.75 11.38 6.26
CA GLU A 90 -6.82 12.49 6.51
C GLU A 90 -5.73 12.10 7.53
N THR A 91 -5.05 10.97 7.30
CA THR A 91 -4.24 10.26 8.30
C THR A 91 -3.11 11.11 8.87
N ASP A 92 -2.37 11.84 8.03
CA ASP A 92 -1.21 12.63 8.46
C ASP A 92 -1.60 13.99 9.07
N PHE A 93 -2.86 14.40 8.92
CA PHE A 93 -3.38 15.66 9.48
C PHE A 93 -4.06 15.48 10.83
N HIS A 94 -4.20 14.22 11.30
CA HIS A 94 -4.83 13.89 12.57
C HIS A 94 -3.93 12.97 13.40
N PRO A 95 -3.87 13.14 14.73
CA PRO A 95 -3.10 12.26 15.57
C PRO A 95 -3.65 10.83 15.52
N PHE A 96 -2.77 9.82 15.58
CA PHE A 96 -3.13 8.41 15.39
C PHE A 96 -4.17 7.87 16.40
N TRP A 97 -4.36 8.55 17.51
CA TRP A 97 -5.37 8.20 18.52
C TRP A 97 -6.74 8.84 18.26
N GLU A 98 -6.85 9.76 17.31
CA GLU A 98 -8.13 10.33 16.90
C GLU A 98 -8.89 9.33 16.03
N LEU A 99 -9.91 8.72 16.61
CA LEU A 99 -10.71 7.71 15.95
C LEU A 99 -12.22 8.04 16.07
N PRO A 100 -12.96 7.95 14.97
CA PRO A 100 -12.47 7.62 13.62
C PRO A 100 -11.61 8.76 13.03
N THR A 101 -10.49 8.40 12.38
CA THR A 101 -9.74 9.36 11.56
C THR A 101 -10.66 9.94 10.50
N PRO A 102 -10.76 11.27 10.35
CA PRO A 102 -11.68 11.91 9.41
C PRO A 102 -11.51 11.43 7.96
N ALA A 103 -12.62 11.36 7.23
CA ALA A 103 -12.59 11.12 5.78
C ALA A 103 -12.22 12.39 5.04
N ILE A 104 -11.57 12.24 3.89
CA ILE A 104 -11.43 13.30 2.89
C ILE A 104 -12.81 13.50 2.23
N PRO A 105 -13.53 14.60 2.52
CA PRO A 105 -14.93 14.75 2.11
C PRO A 105 -15.14 14.63 0.60
N GLU A 106 -14.29 15.26 -0.20
CA GLU A 106 -14.42 15.27 -1.67
C GLU A 106 -14.29 13.86 -2.26
N VAL A 107 -13.35 13.07 -1.75
CA VAL A 107 -13.16 11.66 -2.18
C VAL A 107 -14.34 10.81 -1.72
N ARG A 108 -14.78 10.98 -0.47
CA ARG A 108 -15.93 10.25 0.06
C ARG A 108 -17.20 10.52 -0.74
N GLU A 109 -17.49 11.77 -1.08
CA GLU A 109 -18.65 12.15 -1.88
C GLU A 109 -18.59 11.54 -3.27
N LEU A 110 -17.45 11.65 -3.97
CA LEU A 110 -17.23 11.01 -5.27
C LEU A 110 -17.54 9.51 -5.23
N VAL A 111 -16.99 8.83 -4.24
CA VAL A 111 -17.13 7.38 -4.07
C VAL A 111 -18.56 6.98 -3.73
N ARG A 112 -19.25 7.74 -2.88
CA ARG A 112 -20.67 7.50 -2.56
C ARG A 112 -21.58 7.70 -3.75
N ASP A 113 -21.32 8.71 -4.56
CA ASP A 113 -22.07 8.97 -5.80
C ASP A 113 -21.91 7.80 -6.78
N ALA A 114 -20.68 7.32 -6.98
CA ALA A 114 -20.40 6.17 -7.83
C ALA A 114 -21.06 4.89 -7.29
N HIS A 115 -20.97 4.64 -5.97
CA HIS A 115 -21.60 3.49 -5.34
C HIS A 115 -23.15 3.55 -5.47
N GLY A 116 -23.73 4.73 -5.35
CA GLY A 116 -25.17 4.93 -5.58
C GLY A 116 -25.62 4.62 -7.00
N ARG A 117 -24.70 4.61 -7.97
CA ARG A 117 -24.93 4.20 -9.38
C ARG A 117 -24.67 2.70 -9.61
N GLY A 118 -24.24 1.95 -8.59
CA GLY A 118 -23.98 0.50 -8.67
C GLY A 118 -22.51 0.12 -8.85
N VAL A 119 -21.58 1.06 -8.74
CA VAL A 119 -20.13 0.79 -8.76
C VAL A 119 -19.68 0.27 -7.40
N ALA A 120 -19.00 -0.87 -7.35
CA ALA A 120 -18.45 -1.42 -6.12
C ALA A 120 -17.21 -0.63 -5.66
N VAL A 121 -16.98 -0.61 -4.34
CA VAL A 121 -15.89 0.15 -3.71
C VAL A 121 -14.95 -0.77 -2.97
N PHE A 122 -13.71 -0.84 -3.42
CA PHE A 122 -12.66 -1.64 -2.82
C PHE A 122 -11.54 -0.76 -2.28
N PHE A 123 -11.07 -1.10 -1.09
CA PHE A 123 -9.89 -0.47 -0.50
C PHE A 123 -8.71 -1.43 -0.53
N VAL A 124 -7.55 -0.94 -1.01
CA VAL A 124 -6.30 -1.69 -1.08
C VAL A 124 -5.20 -0.87 -0.43
N THR A 125 -4.81 -1.24 0.77
CA THR A 125 -3.90 -0.45 1.62
C THR A 125 -2.65 -1.21 2.03
N ALA A 126 -1.57 -0.48 2.31
CA ALA A 126 -0.36 -1.03 2.92
C ALA A 126 -0.52 -1.35 4.42
N ARG A 127 -1.62 -0.97 5.05
CA ARG A 127 -1.88 -1.23 6.47
C ARG A 127 -1.79 -2.73 6.80
N PRO A 128 -1.21 -3.09 7.95
CA PRO A 128 -1.08 -4.49 8.36
C PRO A 128 -2.43 -5.11 8.74
N GLY A 129 -2.56 -6.42 8.53
CA GLY A 129 -3.79 -7.18 8.77
C GLY A 129 -4.28 -7.16 10.21
N ILE A 130 -3.38 -6.94 11.18
CA ILE A 130 -3.75 -6.87 12.60
C ILE A 130 -4.73 -5.73 12.90
N ILE A 131 -4.73 -4.66 12.08
CA ILE A 131 -5.67 -3.53 12.23
C ILE A 131 -6.82 -3.56 11.22
N HIS A 132 -7.06 -4.70 10.56
CA HIS A 132 -8.15 -4.84 9.57
C HIS A 132 -9.50 -4.37 10.12
N SER A 133 -9.92 -4.90 11.26
CA SER A 133 -11.24 -4.57 11.84
C SER A 133 -11.35 -3.10 12.23
N LEU A 134 -10.27 -2.50 12.74
CA LEU A 134 -10.23 -1.07 13.07
C LEU A 134 -10.31 -0.22 11.80
N THR A 135 -9.62 -0.63 10.74
CA THR A 135 -9.64 0.07 9.44
C THR A 135 -11.02 0.01 8.79
N ASP A 136 -11.65 -1.18 8.75
CA ASP A 136 -13.02 -1.37 8.24
C ASP A 136 -14.03 -0.53 9.03
N TRP A 137 -13.93 -0.57 10.36
CA TRP A 137 -14.78 0.24 11.23
C TRP A 137 -14.60 1.74 10.95
N ASN A 138 -13.36 2.24 10.84
CA ASN A 138 -13.09 3.66 10.59
C ASN A 138 -13.70 4.13 9.25
N LEU A 139 -13.49 3.37 8.16
CA LEU A 139 -14.07 3.69 6.85
C LEU A 139 -15.60 3.78 6.92
N LYS A 140 -16.25 2.82 7.58
CA LYS A 140 -17.71 2.79 7.73
C LYS A 140 -18.22 3.92 8.62
N GLN A 141 -17.54 4.23 9.74
CA GLN A 141 -17.92 5.34 10.63
C GLN A 141 -17.83 6.69 9.92
N THR A 142 -16.86 6.84 9.02
CA THR A 142 -16.71 8.08 8.24
C THR A 142 -17.58 8.11 6.97
N GLY A 143 -18.41 7.08 6.76
CA GLY A 143 -19.45 7.06 5.74
C GLY A 143 -19.01 6.54 4.38
N TYR A 144 -17.90 5.83 4.27
CA TYR A 144 -17.54 5.12 3.05
C TYR A 144 -18.37 3.84 2.89
N PRO A 145 -18.87 3.53 1.68
CA PRO A 145 -19.29 2.18 1.32
C PRO A 145 -18.03 1.29 1.21
N VAL A 146 -18.09 0.06 1.72
CA VAL A 146 -16.96 -0.87 1.72
C VAL A 146 -17.45 -2.22 1.21
N ASP A 147 -17.26 -2.50 -0.10
CA ASP A 147 -17.56 -3.80 -0.71
C ASP A 147 -16.39 -4.78 -0.56
N GLY A 148 -15.20 -4.27 -0.30
CA GLY A 148 -14.04 -5.08 0.06
C GLY A 148 -12.88 -4.25 0.60
N LEU A 149 -12.12 -4.88 1.50
CA LEU A 149 -10.94 -4.29 2.11
C LEU A 149 -9.78 -5.29 2.08
N TYR A 150 -8.69 -4.89 1.47
CA TYR A 150 -7.45 -5.65 1.39
C TYR A 150 -6.35 -4.95 2.19
N VAL A 151 -5.91 -5.62 3.24
CA VAL A 151 -4.80 -5.24 4.10
C VAL A 151 -3.67 -6.26 3.95
N ARG A 152 -2.43 -5.88 4.27
CA ARG A 152 -1.28 -6.77 4.16
C ARG A 152 -1.29 -7.83 5.27
N SER A 153 -1.41 -9.10 4.88
CA SER A 153 -1.19 -10.23 5.79
C SER A 153 0.29 -10.32 6.22
N LEU A 154 0.62 -11.18 7.18
CA LEU A 154 2.01 -11.34 7.61
C LEU A 154 2.97 -11.66 6.45
N PRO A 155 2.67 -12.60 5.52
CA PRO A 155 3.50 -12.80 4.34
C PRO A 155 3.62 -11.56 3.45
N ASP A 156 2.53 -10.81 3.27
CA ASP A 156 2.50 -9.63 2.40
C ASP A 156 3.38 -8.48 2.93
N LEU A 157 3.64 -8.44 4.24
CA LEU A 157 4.50 -7.41 4.85
C LEU A 157 5.95 -7.46 4.35
N PHE A 158 6.37 -8.60 3.78
CA PHE A 158 7.70 -8.77 3.18
C PHE A 158 7.71 -8.53 1.66
N ALA A 159 6.55 -8.37 1.04
CA ALA A 159 6.43 -8.06 -0.38
C ALA A 159 6.55 -6.55 -0.63
N GLU A 160 6.99 -6.19 -1.84
CA GLU A 160 6.92 -4.81 -2.30
C GLU A 160 5.48 -4.31 -2.30
N VAL A 161 5.23 -3.09 -1.80
CA VAL A 161 3.89 -2.51 -1.67
C VAL A 161 3.19 -2.41 -3.03
N SER A 162 3.91 -1.97 -4.06
CA SER A 162 3.38 -1.86 -5.42
C SER A 162 2.96 -3.21 -6.00
N ALA A 163 3.76 -4.26 -5.79
CA ALA A 163 3.45 -5.62 -6.24
C ALA A 163 2.21 -6.16 -5.52
N TYR A 164 2.13 -5.97 -4.20
CA TYR A 164 0.95 -6.33 -3.41
C TYR A 164 -0.31 -5.64 -3.92
N LYS A 165 -0.28 -4.31 -4.08
CA LYS A 165 -1.46 -3.53 -4.54
C LYS A 165 -1.88 -3.92 -5.96
N THR A 166 -0.91 -4.16 -6.85
CA THR A 166 -1.16 -4.67 -8.20
C THR A 166 -1.85 -6.03 -8.16
N GLN A 167 -1.33 -6.96 -7.36
CA GLN A 167 -1.94 -8.29 -7.20
C GLN A 167 -3.39 -8.19 -6.70
N LYS A 168 -3.68 -7.31 -5.73
CA LYS A 168 -5.05 -7.16 -5.21
C LYS A 168 -6.01 -6.59 -6.24
N ARG A 169 -5.57 -5.67 -7.10
CA ARG A 169 -6.39 -5.22 -8.24
C ARG A 169 -6.66 -6.37 -9.22
N ALA A 170 -5.65 -7.17 -9.56
CA ALA A 170 -5.85 -8.37 -10.38
C ALA A 170 -6.83 -9.38 -9.74
N GLU A 171 -6.79 -9.56 -8.42
CA GLU A 171 -7.75 -10.40 -7.70
C GLU A 171 -9.20 -9.85 -7.77
N ILE A 172 -9.37 -8.53 -7.79
CA ILE A 172 -10.68 -7.88 -7.98
C ILE A 172 -11.19 -8.12 -9.40
N GLU A 173 -10.35 -7.96 -10.43
CA GLU A 173 -10.70 -8.28 -11.82
C GLU A 173 -11.05 -9.77 -11.98
N ALA A 174 -10.31 -10.66 -11.35
CA ALA A 174 -10.59 -12.11 -11.37
C ALA A 174 -11.96 -12.47 -10.77
N LYS A 175 -12.56 -11.59 -9.94
CA LYS A 175 -13.94 -11.72 -9.45
C LYS A 175 -14.99 -11.18 -10.44
N GLY A 176 -14.54 -10.76 -11.62
CA GLY A 176 -15.37 -10.27 -12.70
C GLY A 176 -15.69 -8.78 -12.65
N TYR A 177 -14.92 -8.00 -11.89
CA TYR A 177 -15.06 -6.54 -11.87
C TYR A 177 -14.17 -5.89 -12.93
N THR A 178 -14.69 -4.85 -13.57
CA THR A 178 -13.90 -3.88 -14.32
C THR A 178 -13.55 -2.73 -13.36
N ILE A 179 -12.27 -2.54 -13.07
CA ILE A 179 -11.84 -1.41 -12.24
C ILE A 179 -11.79 -0.16 -13.11
N ILE A 180 -12.86 0.64 -13.04
CA ILE A 180 -12.98 1.86 -13.86
C ILE A 180 -12.05 2.97 -13.38
N ALA A 181 -11.77 3.05 -12.08
CA ALA A 181 -10.88 4.04 -11.49
C ALA A 181 -10.05 3.45 -10.35
N ASN A 182 -8.80 3.88 -10.26
CA ASN A 182 -7.90 3.60 -9.13
C ASN A 182 -7.35 4.93 -8.60
N ILE A 183 -7.60 5.22 -7.32
CA ILE A 183 -7.33 6.51 -6.67
C ILE A 183 -6.35 6.30 -5.51
N GLY A 184 -5.27 7.04 -5.49
CA GLY A 184 -4.27 6.97 -4.42
C GLY A 184 -3.30 8.14 -4.45
N ASN A 185 -2.66 8.41 -3.32
CA ASN A 185 -1.68 9.50 -3.23
C ASN A 185 -0.25 9.03 -3.52
N ASN A 186 0.06 7.76 -3.35
CA ASN A 186 1.40 7.23 -3.59
C ASN A 186 1.53 6.57 -4.97
N THR A 187 2.72 6.64 -5.58
CA THR A 187 3.01 5.95 -6.83
C THR A 187 2.78 4.44 -6.74
N THR A 188 3.04 3.84 -5.58
CA THR A 188 2.82 2.41 -5.32
C THR A 188 1.36 2.00 -5.41
N ASP A 189 0.42 2.93 -5.27
CA ASP A 189 -1.01 2.68 -5.39
C ASP A 189 -1.42 2.47 -6.85
N LEU A 190 -0.74 3.15 -7.78
CA LEU A 190 -1.21 3.39 -9.13
C LEU A 190 -0.48 2.57 -10.20
N VAL A 191 0.76 2.13 -9.93
CA VAL A 191 1.56 1.34 -10.88
C VAL A 191 1.05 -0.10 -11.02
N GLY A 192 1.45 -0.76 -12.11
CA GLY A 192 1.17 -2.18 -12.35
C GLY A 192 -0.15 -2.45 -13.09
N GLY A 193 -0.89 -1.42 -13.50
CA GLY A 193 -2.13 -1.59 -14.28
C GLY A 193 -3.33 -2.08 -13.47
N HIS A 194 -4.21 -2.84 -14.12
CA HIS A 194 -5.45 -3.35 -13.53
C HIS A 194 -6.43 -2.23 -13.10
N ALA A 195 -6.54 -1.19 -13.92
CA ALA A 195 -7.56 -0.15 -13.85
C ALA A 195 -7.59 0.60 -15.19
N GLU A 196 -8.76 1.03 -15.63
CA GLU A 196 -8.91 1.81 -16.87
C GLU A 196 -8.26 3.18 -16.72
N ARG A 197 -8.41 3.83 -15.58
CA ARG A 197 -7.82 5.14 -15.30
C ARG A 197 -7.33 5.24 -13.86
N THR A 198 -6.23 5.97 -13.67
CA THR A 198 -5.67 6.27 -12.36
C THR A 198 -5.78 7.76 -12.05
N PHE A 199 -6.04 8.09 -10.79
CA PHE A 199 -6.10 9.48 -10.30
C PHE A 199 -5.14 9.63 -9.13
N LYS A 200 -4.07 10.40 -9.36
CA LYS A 200 -3.00 10.64 -8.38
C LYS A 200 -3.36 11.82 -7.48
N LEU A 201 -3.63 11.54 -6.23
CA LEU A 201 -3.78 12.58 -5.21
C LEU A 201 -2.42 13.15 -4.80
N PRO A 202 -2.37 14.37 -4.25
CA PRO A 202 -1.11 15.01 -3.88
C PRO A 202 -0.42 14.27 -2.73
N ASP A 203 0.88 14.00 -2.89
CA ASP A 203 1.77 13.44 -1.89
C ASP A 203 2.96 14.34 -1.53
N TYR A 204 3.10 15.46 -2.25
CA TYR A 204 4.18 16.45 -2.09
C TYR A 204 5.58 15.83 -2.08
N GLY A 205 5.84 14.94 -3.04
CA GLY A 205 7.12 14.26 -3.18
C GLY A 205 7.37 13.20 -2.11
N GLY A 206 6.29 12.51 -1.68
CA GLY A 206 6.34 11.45 -0.68
C GLY A 206 6.34 11.95 0.77
N LYS A 207 6.01 13.22 1.00
CA LYS A 207 5.86 13.77 2.35
C LYS A 207 4.58 13.31 3.04
N LEU A 208 3.55 12.97 2.26
CA LEU A 208 2.31 12.32 2.70
C LEU A 208 2.30 10.88 2.19
N SER A 209 2.40 9.91 3.07
CA SER A 209 2.53 8.49 2.66
C SER A 209 1.73 7.56 3.56
#